data_1a27be2f4ac2c7e04ccb1040a603a9ae
#
_entry.id   1a27be2f4ac2c7e04ccb1040a603a9ae
#
_cell.length_a   1.000
_cell.length_b   1.000
_cell.length_c   1.000
_cell.angle_alpha   90.00
_cell.angle_beta   90.00
_cell.angle_gamma   90.00
#
_symmetry.space_group_name_H-M   'P 1'
#
loop_
_entity.id
_entity.type
_entity.pdbx_description
1 polymer ?
#
loop_
_entity_poly.entity_id
_entity_poly.type
_entity_poly.pdbx_seq_one_letter_code
_entity_poly.pdbx_strand_id
1 'polypeptide(L)'
;EFSNLGLKNIPIDEEYPAKFDRLLCGGIWCIVQLDYEYMEEDRNGTPISIRKLTPIQMPHVDIEELKQGRKAFTQDEWIDVLLRSIGMEPDTLTYREKWLLLIRMIPLVENNFNLCELGPRSTGKSHLYKEISPNSILVSGGQTTVANLFYNMGRKTVGLVGLWDCVAFDEVAGIRFKDKDGIQIMKDYMASGSFA
;
A
#
# COMPACT_ATOMS: atom_id res chain seq x y z
N GLU A 1 15.29 5.40 -1.07
CA GLU A 1 15.52 6.79 -0.68
C GLU A 1 15.96 6.87 0.77
N PHE A 2 17.03 7.59 1.08
CA PHE A 2 17.45 7.91 2.45
C PHE A 2 17.06 9.36 2.74
N SER A 3 15.84 9.54 3.22
CA SER A 3 15.26 10.88 3.45
C SER A 3 16.11 11.73 4.39
N ASN A 4 16.68 11.11 5.41
CA ASN A 4 17.52 11.80 6.41
C ASN A 4 18.85 12.33 5.83
N LEU A 5 19.28 11.79 4.69
CA LEU A 5 20.51 12.19 4.01
C LEU A 5 20.21 12.97 2.72
N GLY A 6 18.94 13.16 2.37
CA GLY A 6 18.53 13.79 1.13
C GLY A 6 18.90 13.02 -0.15
N LEU A 7 19.25 11.73 0.00
CA LEU A 7 19.70 10.89 -1.11
C LEU A 7 18.50 10.19 -1.75
N LYS A 8 18.30 10.44 -3.05
CA LYS A 8 17.22 9.83 -3.85
C LYS A 8 17.81 8.91 -4.91
N ASN A 9 17.00 7.93 -5.35
CA ASN A 9 17.32 7.04 -6.47
C ASN A 9 18.65 6.28 -6.32
N ILE A 10 18.96 5.82 -5.11
CA ILE A 10 20.16 5.03 -4.87
C ILE A 10 19.94 3.63 -5.44
N PRO A 11 20.78 3.16 -6.36
CA PRO A 11 20.67 1.81 -6.90
C PRO A 11 20.92 0.76 -5.81
N ILE A 12 20.16 -0.32 -5.88
CA ILE A 12 20.30 -1.50 -5.05
C ILE A 12 20.40 -2.72 -5.95
N ASP A 13 21.23 -3.67 -5.57
CA ASP A 13 21.37 -4.93 -6.28
C ASP A 13 20.06 -5.73 -6.27
N GLU A 14 19.71 -6.31 -7.40
CA GLU A 14 18.47 -7.09 -7.59
C GLU A 14 18.39 -8.33 -6.70
N GLU A 15 19.53 -8.81 -6.20
CA GLU A 15 19.57 -9.94 -5.25
C GLU A 15 18.88 -9.61 -3.92
N TYR A 16 18.93 -8.35 -3.47
CA TYR A 16 18.33 -7.96 -2.20
C TYR A 16 16.80 -8.02 -2.20
N PRO A 17 16.08 -7.44 -3.17
CA PRO A 17 14.63 -7.61 -3.26
C PRO A 17 14.20 -9.06 -3.49
N ALA A 18 14.98 -9.85 -4.24
CA ALA A 18 14.69 -11.27 -4.45
C ALA A 18 14.86 -12.11 -3.16
N LYS A 19 15.83 -11.74 -2.32
CA LYS A 19 16.12 -12.42 -1.04
C LYS A 19 15.18 -11.99 0.09
N PHE A 20 14.69 -10.76 0.05
CA PHE A 20 13.90 -10.16 1.11
C PHE A 20 12.63 -9.55 0.52
N ASP A 21 11.57 -10.35 0.41
CA ASP A 21 10.30 -10.01 -0.24
C ASP A 21 9.68 -8.69 0.23
N ARG A 22 9.96 -8.28 1.47
CA ARG A 22 9.41 -7.08 2.08
C ARG A 22 10.37 -5.89 2.12
N LEU A 23 11.53 -6.00 1.51
CA LEU A 23 12.54 -4.95 1.52
C LEU A 23 12.03 -3.62 0.98
N LEU A 24 11.16 -3.65 -0.04
CA LEU A 24 10.63 -2.48 -0.72
C LEU A 24 9.26 -2.03 -0.17
N CYS A 25 8.68 -2.75 0.78
CA CYS A 25 7.39 -2.40 1.38
C CYS A 25 7.46 -1.25 2.39
N GLY A 26 8.66 -0.72 2.66
CA GLY A 26 8.89 0.39 3.58
C GLY A 26 8.95 -0.02 5.05
N GLY A 27 9.46 0.89 5.89
CA GLY A 27 9.47 0.72 7.35
C GLY A 27 10.41 -0.35 7.90
N ILE A 28 11.47 -0.71 7.19
CA ILE A 28 12.49 -1.63 7.70
C ILE A 28 13.68 -0.89 8.32
N TRP A 29 14.24 -1.47 9.37
CA TRP A 29 15.53 -1.06 9.92
C TRP A 29 16.62 -1.93 9.34
N CYS A 30 17.66 -1.31 8.80
CA CYS A 30 18.78 -2.01 8.20
C CYS A 30 20.10 -1.26 8.43
N ILE A 31 21.19 -2.01 8.45
CA ILE A 31 22.54 -1.46 8.35
C ILE A 31 22.90 -1.44 6.86
N VAL A 32 23.31 -0.29 6.38
CA VAL A 32 23.67 -0.11 4.97
C VAL A 32 25.12 0.35 4.89
N GLN A 33 25.90 -0.33 4.07
CA GLN A 33 27.21 0.15 3.63
C GLN A 33 27.06 0.81 2.27
N LEU A 34 27.45 2.06 2.17
CA LEU A 34 27.42 2.83 0.94
C LEU A 34 28.80 2.86 0.31
N ASP A 35 28.85 2.71 -0.99
CA ASP A 35 30.02 3.02 -1.80
C ASP A 35 29.82 4.35 -2.51
N TYR A 36 30.89 5.09 -2.67
CA TYR A 36 30.91 6.33 -3.41
C TYR A 36 31.87 6.19 -4.59
N GLU A 37 31.36 6.35 -5.79
CA GLU A 37 32.14 6.34 -7.01
C GLU A 37 31.89 7.64 -7.79
N TYR A 38 32.95 8.42 -7.96
CA TYR A 38 32.86 9.67 -8.72
C TYR A 38 32.82 9.36 -10.21
N MET A 39 31.73 9.72 -10.87
CA MET A 39 31.54 9.56 -12.31
C MET A 39 31.72 10.93 -13.01
N GLU A 40 32.82 11.11 -13.70
CA GLU A 40 33.12 12.37 -14.41
C GLU A 40 32.18 12.60 -15.61
N GLU A 41 31.70 11.52 -16.25
CA GLU A 41 30.98 11.60 -17.54
C GLU A 41 29.44 11.56 -17.35
N ASP A 42 28.91 11.07 -16.23
CA ASP A 42 27.46 10.99 -15.98
C ASP A 42 27.01 12.00 -14.92
N ARG A 43 26.68 13.21 -15.38
CA ARG A 43 26.17 14.28 -14.50
C ARG A 43 24.81 13.99 -13.89
N ASN A 44 24.08 12.97 -14.38
CA ASN A 44 22.78 12.56 -13.88
C ASN A 44 22.84 11.25 -13.06
N GLY A 45 23.99 10.61 -13.01
CA GLY A 45 24.22 9.40 -12.22
C GLY A 45 24.23 9.70 -10.71
N THR A 46 23.81 8.73 -9.93
CA THR A 46 23.94 8.81 -8.48
C THR A 46 25.30 8.25 -8.06
N PRO A 47 26.22 9.07 -7.55
CA PRO A 47 27.59 8.63 -7.20
C PRO A 47 27.62 7.69 -5.99
N ILE A 48 26.48 7.42 -5.42
CA ILE A 48 26.32 6.58 -4.22
C ILE A 48 25.54 5.33 -4.60
N SER A 49 26.08 4.18 -4.24
CA SER A 49 25.44 2.88 -4.38
C SER A 49 25.43 2.11 -3.06
N ILE A 50 24.54 1.11 -2.96
CA ILE A 50 24.49 0.23 -1.81
C ILE A 50 25.41 -0.96 -2.05
N ARG A 51 26.51 -1.01 -1.34
CA ARG A 51 27.47 -2.13 -1.38
C ARG A 51 26.95 -3.35 -0.60
N LYS A 52 26.39 -3.10 0.60
CA LYS A 52 25.87 -4.15 1.47
C LYS A 52 24.68 -3.64 2.25
N LEU A 53 23.64 -4.46 2.30
CA LEU A 53 22.45 -4.23 3.10
C LEU A 53 22.23 -5.40 4.03
N THR A 54 22.12 -5.11 5.34
CA THR A 54 21.84 -6.12 6.36
C THR A 54 20.58 -5.69 7.10
N PRO A 55 19.44 -6.36 6.89
CA PRO A 55 18.23 -6.08 7.65
C PRO A 55 18.47 -6.38 9.15
N ILE A 56 18.06 -5.44 10.01
CA ILE A 56 18.09 -5.61 11.47
C ILE A 56 16.76 -6.18 11.93
N GLN A 57 15.67 -5.61 11.42
CA GLN A 57 14.32 -6.01 11.76
C GLN A 57 13.48 -6.05 10.50
N MET A 58 13.02 -7.23 10.15
CA MET A 58 12.01 -7.43 9.13
C MET A 58 10.76 -8.05 9.77
N PRO A 59 9.57 -7.58 9.43
CA PRO A 59 8.37 -8.23 9.91
C PRO A 59 8.33 -9.66 9.36
N HIS A 60 8.52 -10.63 10.26
CA HIS A 60 8.31 -12.03 9.95
C HIS A 60 6.86 -12.38 10.30
N VAL A 61 6.13 -12.90 9.35
CA VAL A 61 4.79 -13.43 9.58
C VAL A 61 4.85 -14.94 9.43
N ASP A 62 4.75 -15.64 10.54
CA ASP A 62 4.54 -17.09 10.53
C ASP A 62 3.04 -17.36 10.39
N ILE A 63 2.64 -17.79 9.19
CA ILE A 63 1.24 -18.08 8.88
C ILE A 63 0.73 -19.28 9.68
N GLU A 64 1.58 -20.27 9.95
CA GLU A 64 1.17 -21.45 10.71
C GLU A 64 0.97 -21.11 12.20
N GLU A 65 1.82 -20.29 12.77
CA GLU A 65 1.63 -19.75 14.12
C GLU A 65 0.33 -18.94 14.21
N LEU A 66 0.05 -18.08 13.21
CA LEU A 66 -1.18 -17.33 13.13
C LEU A 66 -2.42 -18.24 13.07
N LYS A 67 -2.38 -19.29 12.24
CA LYS A 67 -3.46 -20.29 12.13
C LYS A 67 -3.67 -21.06 13.44
N GLN A 68 -2.60 -21.43 14.14
CA GLN A 68 -2.70 -22.08 15.45
C GLN A 68 -3.29 -21.12 16.49
N GLY A 69 -2.79 -19.89 16.55
CA GLY A 69 -3.32 -18.86 17.44
C GLY A 69 -4.80 -18.61 17.19
N ARG A 70 -5.25 -18.55 15.92
CA ARG A 70 -6.66 -18.39 15.57
C ARG A 70 -7.59 -19.45 16.20
N LYS A 71 -7.13 -20.68 16.37
CA LYS A 71 -7.93 -21.77 16.94
C LYS A 71 -8.24 -21.58 18.42
N ALA A 72 -7.48 -20.74 19.13
CA ALA A 72 -7.71 -20.43 20.53
C ALA A 72 -8.85 -19.43 20.77
N PHE A 73 -9.33 -18.79 19.72
CA PHE A 73 -10.38 -17.75 19.79
C PHE A 73 -11.69 -18.26 19.21
N THR A 74 -12.80 -17.89 19.84
CA THR A 74 -14.12 -17.95 19.22
C THR A 74 -14.23 -16.98 18.05
N GLN A 75 -15.30 -17.06 17.29
CA GLN A 75 -15.51 -16.13 16.18
C GLN A 75 -15.61 -14.66 16.64
N ASP A 76 -16.34 -14.42 17.72
CA ASP A 76 -16.56 -13.06 18.25
C ASP A 76 -15.26 -12.48 18.83
N GLU A 77 -14.51 -13.26 19.59
CA GLU A 77 -13.19 -12.84 20.08
C GLU A 77 -12.21 -12.54 18.93
N TRP A 78 -12.28 -13.33 17.87
CA TRP A 78 -11.41 -13.07 16.70
C TRP A 78 -11.78 -11.78 15.97
N ILE A 79 -13.07 -11.46 15.87
CA ILE A 79 -13.54 -10.17 15.36
C ILE A 79 -12.95 -9.04 16.20
N ASP A 80 -12.96 -9.17 17.52
CA ASP A 80 -12.42 -8.17 18.43
C ASP A 80 -10.90 -8.03 18.29
N VAL A 81 -10.17 -9.13 18.10
CA VAL A 81 -8.72 -9.10 17.79
C VAL A 81 -8.45 -8.34 16.50
N LEU A 82 -9.21 -8.61 15.44
CA LEU A 82 -9.05 -7.92 14.16
C LEU A 82 -9.33 -6.42 14.28
N LEU A 83 -10.39 -6.04 15.01
CA LEU A 83 -10.73 -4.63 15.23
C LEU A 83 -9.64 -3.91 16.05
N ARG A 84 -9.13 -4.54 17.11
CA ARG A 84 -8.03 -3.97 17.90
C ARG A 84 -6.74 -3.83 17.08
N SER A 85 -6.48 -4.75 16.16
CA SER A 85 -5.29 -4.67 15.28
C SER A 85 -5.29 -3.46 14.35
N ILE A 86 -6.46 -2.90 14.06
CA ILE A 86 -6.62 -1.68 13.27
C ILE A 86 -6.88 -0.43 14.14
N GLY A 87 -6.69 -0.53 15.45
CA GLY A 87 -6.80 0.58 16.39
C GLY A 87 -8.22 0.93 16.82
N MET A 88 -9.18 0.02 16.63
CA MET A 88 -10.56 0.20 17.10
C MET A 88 -10.79 -0.50 18.44
N GLU A 89 -11.60 0.11 19.31
CA GLU A 89 -12.01 -0.51 20.57
C GLU A 89 -13.38 -1.21 20.40
N PRO A 90 -13.42 -2.56 20.39
CA PRO A 90 -14.64 -3.30 20.08
C PRO A 90 -15.66 -3.30 21.22
N ASP A 91 -15.24 -3.06 22.47
CA ASP A 91 -16.13 -3.17 23.65
C ASP A 91 -17.24 -2.11 23.63
N THR A 92 -17.05 -1.01 22.93
CA THR A 92 -18.03 0.07 22.77
C THR A 92 -18.94 -0.10 21.56
N LEU A 93 -18.69 -1.13 20.74
CA LEU A 93 -19.38 -1.33 19.47
C LEU A 93 -20.45 -2.40 19.57
N THR A 94 -21.59 -2.16 18.93
CA THR A 94 -22.59 -3.17 18.69
C THR A 94 -22.08 -4.22 17.70
N TYR A 95 -22.66 -5.43 17.74
CA TYR A 95 -22.31 -6.52 16.82
C TYR A 95 -22.36 -6.08 15.34
N ARG A 96 -23.38 -5.31 14.96
CA ARG A 96 -23.52 -4.78 13.60
C ARG A 96 -22.39 -3.81 13.24
N GLU A 97 -22.00 -2.92 14.15
CA GLU A 97 -20.92 -1.97 13.92
C GLU A 97 -19.59 -2.68 13.74
N LYS A 98 -19.31 -3.72 14.52
CA LYS A 98 -18.13 -4.56 14.34
C LYS A 98 -18.04 -5.11 12.92
N TRP A 99 -19.10 -5.67 12.40
CA TRP A 99 -19.15 -6.18 11.03
C TRP A 99 -19.00 -5.08 9.97
N LEU A 100 -19.62 -3.93 10.16
CA LEU A 100 -19.47 -2.81 9.23
C LEU A 100 -18.03 -2.28 9.17
N LEU A 101 -17.31 -2.31 10.30
CA LEU A 101 -15.91 -1.95 10.34
C LEU A 101 -15.00 -3.00 9.68
N LEU A 102 -15.32 -4.30 9.85
CA LEU A 102 -14.60 -5.38 9.17
C LEU A 102 -14.72 -5.32 7.65
N ILE A 103 -15.89 -4.91 7.13
CA ILE A 103 -16.09 -4.75 5.67
C ILE A 103 -15.05 -3.81 5.06
N ARG A 104 -14.58 -2.80 5.80
CA ARG A 104 -13.52 -1.89 5.35
C ARG A 104 -12.20 -2.60 5.04
N MET A 105 -11.97 -3.76 5.65
CA MET A 105 -10.73 -4.53 5.47
C MET A 105 -10.80 -5.45 4.24
N ILE A 106 -11.98 -5.73 3.70
CA ILE A 106 -12.15 -6.66 2.58
C ILE A 106 -11.34 -6.26 1.35
N PRO A 107 -11.29 -4.96 0.93
CA PRO A 107 -10.48 -4.56 -0.21
C PRO A 107 -8.98 -4.83 -0.07
N LEU A 108 -8.49 -5.08 1.15
CA LEU A 108 -7.09 -5.40 1.41
C LEU A 108 -6.77 -6.89 1.21
N VAL A 109 -7.79 -7.76 1.13
CA VAL A 109 -7.63 -9.23 1.12
C VAL A 109 -8.36 -9.91 -0.03
N GLU A 110 -9.39 -9.26 -0.59
CA GLU A 110 -10.19 -9.80 -1.69
C GLU A 110 -9.84 -9.10 -3.02
N ASN A 111 -9.57 -9.91 -4.04
CA ASN A 111 -9.27 -9.40 -5.38
C ASN A 111 -10.52 -8.77 -6.01
N ASN A 112 -10.32 -7.62 -6.63
CA ASN A 112 -11.37 -6.85 -7.33
C ASN A 112 -12.61 -6.53 -6.47
N PHE A 113 -12.41 -6.35 -5.16
CA PHE A 113 -13.48 -5.92 -4.26
C PHE A 113 -13.52 -4.40 -4.19
N ASN A 114 -14.54 -3.80 -4.77
CA ASN A 114 -14.72 -2.36 -4.82
C ASN A 114 -15.69 -1.91 -3.73
N LEU A 115 -15.22 -1.07 -2.80
CA LEU A 115 -16.00 -0.54 -1.68
C LEU A 115 -16.16 0.96 -1.79
N CYS A 116 -17.39 1.45 -1.61
CA CYS A 116 -17.66 2.87 -1.44
C CYS A 116 -18.24 3.11 -0.04
N GLU A 117 -17.55 3.88 0.77
CA GLU A 117 -17.99 4.23 2.11
C GLU A 117 -18.40 5.69 2.18
N LEU A 118 -19.66 5.92 2.54
CA LEU A 118 -20.23 7.23 2.79
C LEU A 118 -20.43 7.42 4.30
N GLY A 119 -20.01 8.54 4.82
CA GLY A 119 -20.17 8.80 6.25
C GLY A 119 -19.47 10.09 6.70
N PRO A 120 -19.72 10.52 7.94
CA PRO A 120 -19.17 11.75 8.48
C PRO A 120 -17.64 11.72 8.55
N ARG A 121 -17.05 12.89 8.70
CA ARG A 121 -15.60 13.03 8.91
C ARG A 121 -15.17 12.43 10.25
N SER A 122 -13.89 12.12 10.37
CA SER A 122 -13.26 11.64 11.61
C SER A 122 -13.77 10.28 12.12
N THR A 123 -14.25 9.41 11.23
CA THR A 123 -14.66 8.03 11.55
C THR A 123 -13.61 6.98 11.20
N GLY A 124 -12.35 7.40 10.96
CA GLY A 124 -11.25 6.49 10.69
C GLY A 124 -11.21 5.86 9.29
N LYS A 125 -12.05 6.34 8.34
CA LYS A 125 -12.12 5.76 6.99
C LYS A 125 -10.75 5.75 6.28
N SER A 126 -10.14 6.91 6.16
CA SER A 126 -8.86 7.08 5.45
C SER A 126 -7.68 6.50 6.22
N HIS A 127 -7.77 6.44 7.56
CA HIS A 127 -6.72 5.93 8.43
C HIS A 127 -6.35 4.48 8.11
N LEU A 128 -7.34 3.63 7.89
CA LEU A 128 -7.14 2.22 7.56
C LEU A 128 -6.23 2.05 6.34
N TYR A 129 -6.53 2.77 5.27
CA TYR A 129 -5.81 2.63 4.00
C TYR A 129 -4.49 3.38 3.96
N LYS A 130 -4.28 4.33 4.87
CA LYS A 130 -3.06 5.14 4.93
C LYS A 130 -2.03 4.57 5.89
N GLU A 131 -2.47 4.08 7.06
CA GLU A 131 -1.57 3.80 8.20
C GLU A 131 -1.49 2.30 8.54
N ILE A 132 -2.49 1.49 8.19
CA ILE A 132 -2.56 0.10 8.65
C ILE A 132 -1.90 -0.87 7.67
N SER A 133 -2.17 -0.74 6.37
CA SER A 133 -1.60 -1.64 5.38
C SER A 133 -0.43 -1.01 4.65
N PRO A 134 0.76 -1.66 4.62
CA PRO A 134 1.88 -1.20 3.81
C PRO A 134 1.65 -1.41 2.30
N ASN A 135 0.64 -2.17 1.91
CA ASN A 135 0.32 -2.52 0.53
C ASN A 135 -0.87 -1.72 -0.03
N SER A 136 -1.31 -0.69 0.68
CA SER A 136 -2.36 0.21 0.22
C SER A 136 -1.85 1.64 0.06
N ILE A 137 -2.46 2.36 -0.88
CA ILE A 137 -2.18 3.77 -1.11
C ILE A 137 -3.46 4.58 -1.05
N LEU A 138 -3.41 5.71 -0.34
CA LEU A 138 -4.50 6.67 -0.29
C LEU A 138 -4.23 7.83 -1.26
N VAL A 139 -5.09 7.96 -2.26
CA VAL A 139 -5.10 9.09 -3.19
C VAL A 139 -6.09 10.12 -2.66
N SER A 140 -5.60 11.23 -2.14
CA SER A 140 -6.45 12.34 -1.68
C SER A 140 -6.70 13.31 -2.82
N GLY A 141 -7.90 13.82 -2.87
CA GLY A 141 -8.53 14.75 -3.82
C GLY A 141 -7.66 15.39 -4.88
N GLY A 142 -8.18 15.58 -6.07
CA GLY A 142 -7.48 16.27 -7.14
C GLY A 142 -7.68 15.66 -8.52
N GLN A 143 -6.89 16.16 -9.47
CA GLN A 143 -6.91 15.65 -10.84
C GLN A 143 -6.01 14.41 -10.93
N THR A 144 -6.59 13.30 -11.39
CA THR A 144 -5.84 12.10 -11.74
C THR A 144 -5.90 11.86 -13.25
N THR A 145 -5.02 11.01 -13.75
CA THR A 145 -5.00 10.60 -15.16
C THR A 145 -5.07 9.09 -15.27
N VAL A 146 -5.56 8.60 -16.39
CA VAL A 146 -5.54 7.16 -16.71
C VAL A 146 -4.10 6.63 -16.66
N ALA A 147 -3.15 7.40 -17.17
CA ALA A 147 -1.73 7.04 -17.17
C ALA A 147 -1.15 6.89 -15.76
N ASN A 148 -1.61 7.69 -14.79
CA ASN A 148 -1.14 7.59 -13.40
C ASN A 148 -1.76 6.38 -12.67
N LEU A 149 -3.02 6.08 -12.96
CA LEU A 149 -3.71 4.97 -12.30
C LEU A 149 -3.35 3.61 -12.90
N PHE A 150 -3.28 3.50 -14.21
CA PHE A 150 -3.18 2.22 -14.92
C PHE A 150 -1.82 2.00 -15.57
N TYR A 151 -1.55 2.68 -16.68
CA TYR A 151 -0.31 2.51 -17.41
C TYR A 151 0.10 3.79 -18.14
N ASN A 152 1.34 4.22 -17.94
CA ASN A 152 1.91 5.37 -18.62
C ASN A 152 2.62 4.93 -19.90
N MET A 153 1.97 5.12 -21.05
CA MET A 153 2.50 4.76 -22.36
C MET A 153 3.80 5.50 -22.70
N GLY A 154 3.91 6.78 -22.32
CA GLY A 154 5.10 7.59 -22.62
C GLY A 154 6.33 7.17 -21.82
N ARG A 155 6.14 6.76 -20.57
CA ARG A 155 7.22 6.31 -19.68
C ARG A 155 7.37 4.79 -19.63
N LYS A 156 6.42 4.06 -20.22
CA LYS A 156 6.33 2.58 -20.15
C LYS A 156 6.33 2.07 -18.71
N THR A 157 5.63 2.75 -17.82
CA THR A 157 5.54 2.39 -16.39
C THR A 157 4.14 2.03 -15.99
N VAL A 158 4.03 1.03 -15.13
CA VAL A 158 2.76 0.60 -14.51
C VAL A 158 2.29 1.69 -13.53
N GLY A 159 0.98 1.93 -13.51
CA GLY A 159 0.35 2.89 -12.61
C GLY A 159 -0.01 2.29 -11.25
N LEU A 160 -0.71 3.10 -10.43
CA LEU A 160 -0.98 2.78 -9.03
C LEU A 160 -1.71 1.45 -8.84
N VAL A 161 -2.70 1.13 -9.67
CA VAL A 161 -3.50 -0.10 -9.54
C VAL A 161 -2.73 -1.38 -9.86
N GLY A 162 -1.59 -1.28 -10.53
CA GLY A 162 -0.72 -2.42 -10.77
C GLY A 162 0.46 -2.52 -9.80
N LEU A 163 0.66 -1.50 -8.94
CA LEU A 163 1.74 -1.46 -7.97
C LEU A 163 1.27 -1.72 -6.53
N TRP A 164 -0.02 -1.50 -6.26
CA TRP A 164 -0.60 -1.57 -4.93
C TRP A 164 -1.75 -2.56 -4.89
N ASP A 165 -1.84 -3.33 -3.82
CA ASP A 165 -2.93 -4.30 -3.63
C ASP A 165 -4.28 -3.59 -3.42
N CYS A 166 -4.25 -2.38 -2.82
CA CYS A 166 -5.43 -1.56 -2.64
C CYS A 166 -5.13 -0.09 -2.96
N VAL A 167 -5.94 0.50 -3.82
CA VAL A 167 -5.92 1.94 -4.12
C VAL A 167 -7.19 2.57 -3.57
N ALA A 168 -7.05 3.34 -2.51
CA ALA A 168 -8.16 4.05 -1.89
C ALA A 168 -8.20 5.51 -2.37
N PHE A 169 -9.41 6.04 -2.57
CA PHE A 169 -9.63 7.44 -2.93
C PHE A 169 -10.35 8.17 -1.80
N ASP A 170 -9.75 9.23 -1.30
CA ASP A 170 -10.39 10.14 -0.35
C ASP A 170 -11.03 11.31 -1.10
N GLU A 171 -12.17 11.78 -0.59
CA GLU A 171 -12.92 12.89 -1.20
C GLU A 171 -13.23 12.69 -2.69
N VAL A 172 -13.83 11.55 -3.04
CA VAL A 172 -14.14 11.12 -4.43
C VAL A 172 -14.89 12.20 -5.23
N ALA A 173 -15.72 13.00 -4.57
CA ALA A 173 -16.44 14.12 -5.22
C ALA A 173 -15.52 15.18 -5.85
N GLY A 174 -14.27 15.27 -5.38
CA GLY A 174 -13.24 16.18 -5.93
C GLY A 174 -12.38 15.56 -7.03
N ILE A 175 -12.46 14.25 -7.24
CA ILE A 175 -11.62 13.57 -8.24
C ILE A 175 -12.14 13.90 -9.65
N ARG A 176 -11.24 14.42 -10.46
CA ARG A 176 -11.52 14.71 -11.87
C ARG A 176 -10.47 14.02 -12.73
N PHE A 177 -10.93 13.24 -13.68
CA PHE A 177 -10.05 12.74 -14.72
C PHE A 177 -9.80 13.85 -15.74
N LYS A 178 -8.55 14.04 -16.12
CA LYS A 178 -8.17 14.93 -17.23
C LYS A 178 -8.61 14.37 -18.57
N ASP A 179 -8.60 13.04 -18.67
CA ASP A 179 -8.97 12.31 -19.88
C ASP A 179 -10.48 12.13 -19.93
N LYS A 180 -11.07 12.41 -21.09
CA LYS A 180 -12.54 12.33 -21.29
C LYS A 180 -13.09 10.93 -21.00
N ASP A 181 -12.31 9.90 -21.31
CA ASP A 181 -12.69 8.50 -21.18
C ASP A 181 -12.30 7.90 -19.82
N GLY A 182 -11.61 8.67 -18.97
CA GLY A 182 -11.06 8.17 -17.69
C GLY A 182 -12.10 7.58 -16.76
N ILE A 183 -13.31 8.13 -16.72
CA ILE A 183 -14.41 7.59 -15.91
C ILE A 183 -14.88 6.24 -16.47
N GLN A 184 -14.98 6.11 -17.79
CA GLN A 184 -15.41 4.86 -18.40
C GLN A 184 -14.38 3.76 -18.17
N ILE A 185 -13.10 4.06 -18.39
CA ILE A 185 -11.99 3.13 -18.11
C ILE A 185 -12.00 2.66 -16.66
N MET A 186 -12.22 3.57 -15.70
CA MET A 186 -12.33 3.20 -14.28
C MET A 186 -13.52 2.27 -14.04
N LYS A 187 -14.66 2.51 -14.62
CA LYS A 187 -15.85 1.64 -14.48
C LYS A 187 -15.60 0.25 -15.05
N ASP A 188 -14.98 0.18 -16.22
CA ASP A 188 -14.66 -1.09 -16.88
C ASP A 188 -13.64 -1.88 -16.05
N TYR A 189 -12.62 -1.21 -15.51
CA TYR A 189 -11.67 -1.82 -14.59
C TYR A 189 -12.34 -2.34 -13.32
N MET A 190 -13.18 -1.55 -12.67
CA MET A 190 -13.91 -1.97 -11.46
C MET A 190 -14.82 -3.17 -11.73
N ALA A 191 -15.37 -3.28 -12.93
CA ALA A 191 -16.24 -4.40 -13.31
C ALA A 191 -15.46 -5.67 -13.64
N SER A 192 -14.33 -5.55 -14.34
CA SER A 192 -13.58 -6.70 -14.89
C SER A 192 -12.33 -7.07 -14.10
N GLY A 193 -11.79 -6.15 -13.29
CA GLY A 193 -10.49 -6.29 -12.64
C GLY A 193 -9.29 -6.23 -13.61
N SER A 194 -9.53 -5.86 -14.87
CA SER A 194 -8.49 -5.77 -15.89
C SER A 194 -8.53 -4.42 -16.62
N PHE A 195 -7.37 -3.98 -17.04
CA PHE A 195 -7.20 -2.81 -17.91
C PHE A 195 -6.57 -3.28 -19.23
N ALA A 196 -7.28 -3.07 -20.34
CA ALA A 196 -6.84 -3.40 -21.70
C ALA A 196 -6.50 -2.14 -22.49
#